data_d98539f33248c996020b5498393a8f32
#
_entry.id   d98539f33248c996020b5498393a8f32
#
_cell.length_a   1.000
_cell.length_b   1.000
_cell.length_c   1.000
_cell.angle_alpha   90.00
_cell.angle_beta   90.00
_cell.angle_gamma   90.00
#
_symmetry.space_group_name_H-M   'P 1'
#
loop_
_entity.id
_entity.type
_entity.pdbx_description
1 polymer ?
#
loop_
_entity_poly.entity_id
_entity_poly.type
_entity_poly.pdbx_seq_one_letter_code
_entity_poly.pdbx_strand_id
1 'polypeptide(L)'
;MIKTAECYHIPVLLNESIEGLNIHANGVYVDVTFGGGGHSQEILSRLTEGSHLYSFDQDADAEQNIDNMGLSEEQVDRFTFVRSNFRYLKNWMRYYGVEYIDGLLADLGVSSHHFDDETRGFSFRFEAPLDMRMNKRAGITAADILNDYDEERLADILYLYGELKQSRRIASAIVKARGQKTYKTTNDLLTTIEPFFQRAREKKDMAKMFQALRIEVNHEMDALKEMLMAATELLRPGGRLSVITYHSLEDKMVKNIMKSGNIEGKVKQDFFGRIETPFRLVNNKVITASNDEQERNPRSRSAKLRIAEKKANE
;
A
#
# COMPACT_ATOMS: atom_id res chain seq x y z
N MET A 1 36.18 -10.88 8.13
CA MET A 1 35.49 -9.59 7.95
C MET A 1 34.03 -9.86 8.20
N ILE A 2 33.51 -9.38 9.31
CA ILE A 2 32.10 -9.50 9.70
C ILE A 2 31.35 -8.56 8.76
N LYS A 3 30.52 -9.10 7.86
CA LYS A 3 29.54 -8.28 7.10
C LYS A 3 28.71 -7.54 8.14
N THR A 4 28.86 -6.22 8.19
CA THR A 4 27.96 -5.34 8.94
C THR A 4 26.55 -5.68 8.51
N ALA A 5 25.70 -6.03 9.50
CA ALA A 5 24.28 -6.24 9.29
C ALA A 5 23.74 -5.04 8.51
N GLU A 6 23.28 -5.28 7.29
CA GLU A 6 22.57 -4.30 6.50
C GLU A 6 21.43 -3.78 7.36
N CYS A 7 21.32 -2.46 7.44
CA CYS A 7 20.36 -1.75 8.29
C CYS A 7 18.95 -2.23 7.91
N TYR A 8 18.42 -3.17 8.67
CA TYR A 8 17.06 -3.67 8.50
C TYR A 8 16.10 -2.48 8.52
N HIS A 9 15.29 -2.40 7.53
CA HIS A 9 14.34 -1.31 7.31
C HIS A 9 13.43 -1.17 8.53
N ILE A 10 13.56 -0.07 9.26
CA ILE A 10 12.65 0.22 10.38
C ILE A 10 11.27 0.49 9.80
N PRO A 11 10.24 -0.29 10.18
CA PRO A 11 8.88 -0.08 9.71
C PRO A 11 8.39 1.31 10.08
N VAL A 12 7.61 1.92 9.20
CA VAL A 12 7.07 3.27 9.41
C VAL A 12 5.94 3.21 10.44
N LEU A 13 5.95 4.15 11.40
CA LEU A 13 4.92 4.26 12.45
C LEU A 13 4.67 2.92 13.17
N LEU A 14 5.74 2.16 13.43
CA LEU A 14 5.67 0.79 13.97
C LEU A 14 4.85 0.75 15.26
N ASN A 15 5.23 1.52 16.25
CA ASN A 15 4.59 1.47 17.57
C ASN A 15 3.12 1.90 17.48
N GLU A 16 2.85 3.00 16.81
CA GLU A 16 1.52 3.58 16.70
C GLU A 16 0.56 2.66 15.94
N SER A 17 1.05 1.97 14.90
CA SER A 17 0.23 1.06 14.10
C SER A 17 -0.10 -0.23 14.86
N ILE A 18 0.86 -0.77 15.62
CA ILE A 18 0.67 -2.00 16.42
C ILE A 18 -0.18 -1.72 17.66
N GLU A 19 0.04 -0.61 18.36
CA GLU A 19 -0.84 -0.18 19.46
C GLU A 19 -2.28 0.03 18.97
N GLY A 20 -2.41 0.56 17.74
CA GLY A 20 -3.70 0.73 17.08
C GLY A 20 -4.49 -0.55 16.89
N LEU A 21 -3.83 -1.70 16.75
CA LEU A 21 -4.47 -3.01 16.61
C LEU A 21 -5.12 -3.51 17.91
N ASN A 22 -4.70 -3.00 19.06
CA ASN A 22 -5.20 -3.42 20.39
C ASN A 22 -5.14 -4.96 20.56
N ILE A 23 -3.95 -5.52 20.38
CA ILE A 23 -3.71 -6.97 20.39
C ILE A 23 -4.14 -7.57 21.74
N HIS A 24 -4.89 -8.67 21.68
CA HIS A 24 -5.36 -9.42 22.85
C HIS A 24 -5.20 -10.93 22.65
N ALA A 25 -5.36 -11.71 23.71
CA ALA A 25 -5.25 -13.17 23.69
C ALA A 25 -6.32 -13.80 22.78
N ASN A 26 -5.97 -14.94 22.15
CA ASN A 26 -6.82 -15.70 21.25
C ASN A 26 -7.31 -14.90 20.03
N GLY A 27 -6.62 -13.82 19.66
CA GLY A 27 -7.00 -12.97 18.54
C GLY A 27 -6.42 -13.44 17.20
N VAL A 28 -7.15 -13.19 16.13
CA VAL A 28 -6.70 -13.41 14.75
C VAL A 28 -6.37 -12.07 14.11
N TYR A 29 -5.12 -11.92 13.68
CA TYR A 29 -4.62 -10.69 13.08
C TYR A 29 -4.17 -10.91 11.64
N VAL A 30 -4.26 -9.85 10.86
CA VAL A 30 -3.83 -9.88 9.46
C VAL A 30 -2.93 -8.67 9.19
N ASP A 31 -1.74 -8.93 8.64
CA ASP A 31 -0.88 -7.92 8.01
C ASP A 31 -0.97 -8.12 6.50
N VAL A 32 -1.60 -7.19 5.80
CA VAL A 32 -1.82 -7.33 4.35
C VAL A 32 -0.64 -6.84 3.51
N THR A 33 0.44 -6.38 4.15
CA THR A 33 1.61 -5.75 3.53
C THR A 33 2.90 -6.19 4.20
N PHE A 34 3.20 -7.49 4.13
CA PHE A 34 4.32 -8.10 4.83
C PHE A 34 5.67 -7.43 4.55
N GLY A 35 6.00 -7.20 3.26
CA GLY A 35 7.23 -6.54 2.84
C GLY A 35 8.50 -7.13 3.45
N GLY A 36 9.17 -6.36 4.30
CA GLY A 36 10.36 -6.79 5.05
C GLY A 36 10.06 -7.56 6.35
N GLY A 37 8.78 -7.78 6.69
CA GLY A 37 8.35 -8.52 7.86
C GLY A 37 8.37 -7.75 9.19
N GLY A 38 8.77 -6.49 9.21
CA GLY A 38 8.97 -5.78 10.46
C GLY A 38 7.71 -5.54 11.29
N HIS A 39 6.60 -5.15 10.67
CA HIS A 39 5.30 -5.05 11.35
C HIS A 39 4.81 -6.43 11.81
N SER A 40 4.89 -7.43 10.94
CA SER A 40 4.52 -8.81 11.27
C SER A 40 5.32 -9.37 12.43
N GLN A 41 6.63 -9.12 12.49
CA GLN A 41 7.50 -9.54 13.60
C GLN A 41 7.08 -8.90 14.92
N GLU A 42 6.75 -7.61 14.91
CA GLU A 42 6.27 -6.92 16.12
C GLU A 42 4.89 -7.42 16.55
N ILE A 43 3.97 -7.70 15.62
CA ILE A 43 2.69 -8.35 15.95
C ILE A 43 2.95 -9.69 16.61
N LEU A 44 3.75 -10.57 16.00
CA LEU A 44 4.07 -11.90 16.52
C LEU A 44 4.69 -11.86 17.91
N SER A 45 5.52 -10.86 18.21
CA SER A 45 6.12 -10.69 19.54
C SER A 45 5.09 -10.42 20.64
N ARG A 46 3.91 -9.90 20.28
CA ARG A 46 2.81 -9.57 21.20
C ARG A 46 1.70 -10.62 21.23
N LEU A 47 1.73 -11.59 20.31
CA LEU A 47 0.75 -12.66 20.29
C LEU A 47 0.97 -13.64 21.43
N THR A 48 -0.14 -14.09 22.02
CA THR A 48 -0.15 -15.13 23.05
C THR A 48 -0.71 -16.44 22.48
N GLU A 49 -0.71 -17.50 23.31
CA GLU A 49 -1.31 -18.79 22.95
C GLU A 49 -2.74 -18.62 22.43
N GLY A 50 -3.12 -19.40 21.42
CA GLY A 50 -4.41 -19.33 20.75
C GLY A 50 -4.60 -18.20 19.76
N SER A 51 -3.60 -17.30 19.62
CA SER A 51 -3.63 -16.24 18.62
C SER A 51 -2.95 -16.66 17.32
N HIS A 52 -3.31 -16.02 16.20
CA HIS A 52 -2.71 -16.30 14.89
C HIS A 52 -2.53 -15.03 14.05
N LEU A 53 -1.43 -14.97 13.28
CA LEU A 53 -1.14 -13.92 12.31
C LEU A 53 -1.11 -14.49 10.89
N TYR A 54 -1.90 -13.91 10.01
CA TYR A 54 -1.81 -14.10 8.56
C TYR A 54 -1.13 -12.89 7.92
N SER A 55 -0.01 -13.10 7.19
CA SER A 55 0.68 -12.01 6.52
C SER A 55 0.70 -12.19 5.01
N PHE A 56 0.34 -11.14 4.29
CA PHE A 56 0.19 -11.17 2.84
C PHE A 56 1.29 -10.37 2.16
N ASP A 57 1.82 -10.91 1.08
CA ASP A 57 2.53 -10.15 0.07
C ASP A 57 2.37 -10.80 -1.32
N GLN A 58 2.28 -10.00 -2.35
CA GLN A 58 2.23 -10.49 -3.74
C GLN A 58 3.61 -10.64 -4.37
N ASP A 59 4.65 -10.00 -3.78
CA ASP A 59 6.01 -10.10 -4.27
C ASP A 59 6.66 -11.40 -3.75
N ALA A 60 7.25 -12.15 -4.69
CA ALA A 60 7.99 -13.36 -4.34
C ALA A 60 9.25 -13.06 -3.50
N ASP A 61 9.83 -11.87 -3.67
CA ASP A 61 11.04 -11.49 -2.96
C ASP A 61 10.74 -11.24 -1.46
N ALA A 62 9.50 -10.88 -1.11
CA ALA A 62 9.07 -10.70 0.28
C ALA A 62 9.09 -12.03 1.08
N GLU A 63 8.78 -13.17 0.46
CA GLU A 63 8.77 -14.48 1.10
C GLU A 63 10.15 -14.85 1.69
N GLN A 64 11.24 -14.41 1.05
CA GLN A 64 12.61 -14.66 1.53
C GLN A 64 12.91 -13.94 2.87
N ASN A 65 12.14 -12.92 3.21
CA ASN A 65 12.33 -12.20 4.46
C ASN A 65 11.82 -12.98 5.69
N ILE A 66 11.04 -14.04 5.50
CA ILE A 66 10.56 -14.91 6.59
C ILE A 66 11.75 -15.55 7.32
N ASP A 67 12.72 -16.06 6.57
CA ASP A 67 13.93 -16.68 7.14
C ASP A 67 14.74 -15.69 8.00
N ASN A 68 14.68 -14.40 7.65
CA ASN A 68 15.37 -13.34 8.36
C ASN A 68 14.67 -12.90 9.66
N MET A 69 13.39 -13.26 9.86
CA MET A 69 12.66 -12.92 11.09
C MET A 69 13.16 -13.69 12.32
N GLY A 70 13.83 -14.83 12.13
CA GLY A 70 14.34 -15.64 13.23
C GLY A 70 13.24 -16.11 14.19
N LEU A 71 12.11 -16.58 13.65
CA LEU A 71 10.93 -16.99 14.40
C LEU A 71 11.25 -18.19 15.31
N SER A 72 10.75 -18.16 16.55
CA SER A 72 10.75 -19.33 17.42
C SER A 72 9.76 -20.38 16.93
N GLU A 73 9.88 -21.65 17.37
CA GLU A 73 8.93 -22.71 17.04
C GLU A 73 7.49 -22.32 17.36
N GLU A 74 7.26 -21.69 18.50
CA GLU A 74 5.94 -21.20 18.91
C GLU A 74 5.40 -20.10 17.99
N GLN A 75 6.28 -19.24 17.46
CA GLN A 75 5.88 -18.18 16.51
C GLN A 75 5.59 -18.75 15.14
N VAL A 76 6.30 -19.79 14.71
CA VAL A 76 6.03 -20.49 13.43
C VAL A 76 4.62 -21.09 13.45
N ASP A 77 4.20 -21.72 14.55
CA ASP A 77 2.85 -22.31 14.69
C ASP A 77 1.73 -21.25 14.65
N ARG A 78 2.05 -19.99 14.97
CA ARG A 78 1.10 -18.87 15.01
C ARG A 78 1.17 -17.96 13.78
N PHE A 79 1.96 -18.34 12.78
CA PHE A 79 2.21 -17.53 11.61
C PHE A 79 1.87 -18.26 10.31
N THR A 80 1.18 -17.58 9.43
CA THR A 80 0.92 -18.05 8.06
C THR A 80 1.23 -16.94 7.06
N PHE A 81 2.23 -17.19 6.21
CA PHE A 81 2.49 -16.32 5.07
C PHE A 81 1.60 -16.70 3.89
N VAL A 82 0.97 -15.71 3.28
CA VAL A 82 0.08 -15.87 2.13
C VAL A 82 0.64 -15.10 0.95
N ARG A 83 1.28 -15.82 0.02
CA ARG A 83 1.81 -15.19 -1.20
C ARG A 83 0.69 -14.84 -2.17
N SER A 84 0.04 -13.72 -1.95
CA SER A 84 -1.10 -13.25 -2.73
C SER A 84 -1.27 -11.74 -2.62
N ASN A 85 -1.96 -11.16 -3.60
CA ASN A 85 -2.43 -9.79 -3.48
C ASN A 85 -3.55 -9.73 -2.43
N PHE A 86 -3.51 -8.72 -1.57
CA PHE A 86 -4.47 -8.50 -0.48
C PHE A 86 -5.91 -8.26 -0.97
N ARG A 87 -6.14 -7.98 -2.24
CA ARG A 87 -7.48 -7.92 -2.83
C ARG A 87 -8.27 -9.22 -2.62
N TYR A 88 -7.56 -10.34 -2.49
CA TYR A 88 -8.15 -11.65 -2.25
C TYR A 88 -8.26 -12.02 -0.76
N LEU A 89 -8.14 -11.05 0.14
CA LEU A 89 -8.20 -11.24 1.60
C LEU A 89 -9.37 -12.13 2.02
N LYS A 90 -10.59 -11.81 1.59
CA LYS A 90 -11.79 -12.56 1.95
C LYS A 90 -11.74 -14.02 1.49
N ASN A 91 -11.20 -14.26 0.30
CA ASN A 91 -11.06 -15.59 -0.26
C ASN A 91 -10.08 -16.46 0.55
N TRP A 92 -8.95 -15.88 0.94
CA TRP A 92 -7.95 -16.57 1.74
C TRP A 92 -8.41 -16.81 3.17
N MET A 93 -9.06 -15.85 3.83
CA MET A 93 -9.62 -16.08 5.16
C MET A 93 -10.65 -17.21 5.14
N ARG A 94 -11.52 -17.25 4.13
CA ARG A 94 -12.43 -18.38 3.93
C ARG A 94 -11.72 -19.73 3.70
N TYR A 95 -10.62 -19.72 2.93
CA TYR A 95 -9.81 -20.93 2.68
C TYR A 95 -9.22 -21.49 3.97
N TYR A 96 -8.76 -20.61 4.87
CA TYR A 96 -8.24 -21.01 6.19
C TYR A 96 -9.33 -21.26 7.24
N GLY A 97 -10.61 -21.16 6.90
CA GLY A 97 -11.72 -21.33 7.85
C GLY A 97 -11.86 -20.18 8.85
N VAL A 98 -11.30 -19.02 8.56
CA VAL A 98 -11.39 -17.82 9.39
C VAL A 98 -12.62 -17.01 9.01
N GLU A 99 -13.61 -16.97 9.90
CA GLU A 99 -14.84 -16.19 9.71
C GLU A 99 -14.67 -14.73 10.10
N TYR A 100 -13.89 -14.46 11.15
CA TYR A 100 -13.68 -13.12 11.70
C TYR A 100 -12.23 -12.90 12.07
N ILE A 101 -11.79 -11.66 12.00
CA ILE A 101 -10.48 -11.20 12.45
C ILE A 101 -10.63 -10.12 13.53
N ASP A 102 -9.64 -10.02 14.43
CA ASP A 102 -9.60 -9.04 15.52
C ASP A 102 -8.87 -7.76 15.13
N GLY A 103 -7.96 -7.86 14.18
CA GLY A 103 -7.24 -6.69 13.68
C GLY A 103 -6.68 -6.90 12.29
N LEU A 104 -6.63 -5.80 11.53
CA LEU A 104 -5.98 -5.74 10.23
C LEU A 104 -5.04 -4.54 10.19
N LEU A 105 -3.80 -4.81 9.83
CA LEU A 105 -2.78 -3.81 9.51
C LEU A 105 -2.55 -3.77 8.00
N ALA A 106 -2.43 -2.54 7.47
CA ALA A 106 -1.96 -2.30 6.12
C ALA A 106 -0.95 -1.15 6.14
N ASP A 107 0.30 -1.41 5.71
CA ASP A 107 1.30 -0.40 5.39
C ASP A 107 1.36 -0.26 3.86
N LEU A 108 0.52 0.62 3.31
CA LEU A 108 0.30 0.72 1.87
C LEU A 108 1.51 1.32 1.14
N GLY A 109 1.52 1.14 -0.17
CA GLY A 109 2.57 1.65 -1.03
C GLY A 109 3.54 0.56 -1.49
N VAL A 110 4.77 0.92 -1.76
CA VAL A 110 5.82 0.01 -2.23
C VAL A 110 6.87 -0.20 -1.16
N SER A 111 7.32 -1.44 -1.04
CA SER A 111 8.44 -1.73 -0.15
C SER A 111 9.68 -0.93 -0.59
N SER A 112 10.53 -0.65 0.37
CA SER A 112 11.80 0.03 0.11
C SER A 112 12.65 -0.68 -0.92
N HIS A 113 12.59 -2.01 -0.90
CA HIS A 113 13.29 -2.87 -1.85
C HIS A 113 12.92 -2.52 -3.30
N HIS A 114 11.65 -2.23 -3.61
CA HIS A 114 11.23 -1.86 -4.96
C HIS A 114 11.85 -0.53 -5.44
N PHE A 115 12.00 0.46 -4.55
CA PHE A 115 12.61 1.74 -4.92
C PHE A 115 14.13 1.66 -5.06
N ASP A 116 14.76 0.75 -4.33
CA ASP A 116 16.21 0.58 -4.30
C ASP A 116 16.67 -0.46 -5.34
N ASP A 117 15.75 -1.26 -5.90
CA ASP A 117 16.04 -2.19 -7.00
C ASP A 117 16.13 -1.43 -8.33
N GLU A 118 17.37 -1.27 -8.79
CA GLU A 118 17.70 -0.58 -10.06
C GLU A 118 17.19 -1.33 -11.31
N THR A 119 16.62 -2.53 -11.17
CA THR A 119 16.18 -3.36 -12.30
C THR A 119 14.70 -3.32 -12.59
N ARG A 120 13.89 -2.73 -11.70
CA ARG A 120 12.42 -2.82 -11.74
C ARG A 120 11.69 -1.55 -12.19
N GLY A 121 12.39 -0.42 -12.34
CA GLY A 121 11.86 0.83 -12.87
C GLY A 121 10.89 1.60 -11.98
N PHE A 122 10.79 1.30 -10.68
CA PHE A 122 9.96 2.05 -9.73
C PHE A 122 10.49 3.46 -9.42
N SER A 123 11.77 3.70 -9.69
CA SER A 123 12.44 4.96 -9.41
C SER A 123 12.98 5.62 -10.68
N PHE A 124 12.83 6.93 -10.77
CA PHE A 124 13.45 7.73 -11.84
C PHE A 124 14.91 8.12 -11.56
N ARG A 125 15.51 7.58 -10.48
CA ARG A 125 16.90 7.86 -10.11
C ARG A 125 17.91 7.02 -10.91
N PHE A 126 17.46 5.90 -11.45
CA PHE A 126 18.27 4.93 -12.17
C PHE A 126 17.70 4.69 -13.56
N GLU A 127 18.57 4.40 -14.52
CA GLU A 127 18.14 3.87 -15.79
C GLU A 127 17.79 2.40 -15.66
N ALA A 128 16.51 2.08 -15.82
CA ALA A 128 15.97 0.76 -15.59
C ALA A 128 14.89 0.43 -16.64
N PRO A 129 14.59 -0.86 -16.90
CA PRO A 129 13.39 -1.25 -17.62
C PRO A 129 12.14 -0.65 -16.99
N LEU A 130 11.20 -0.17 -17.78
CA LEU A 130 9.88 0.33 -17.32
C LEU A 130 8.94 -0.85 -17.02
N ASP A 131 9.28 -1.66 -16.01
CA ASP A 131 8.45 -2.79 -15.58
C ASP A 131 7.37 -2.35 -14.57
N MET A 132 7.74 -1.91 -13.41
CA MET A 132 6.91 -1.45 -12.27
C MET A 132 5.92 -2.50 -11.72
N ARG A 133 5.97 -3.76 -12.13
CA ARG A 133 5.10 -4.82 -11.57
C ARG A 133 5.59 -5.26 -10.19
N MET A 134 4.74 -5.28 -9.21
CA MET A 134 5.01 -5.91 -7.92
C MET A 134 5.04 -7.44 -8.06
N ASN A 135 4.11 -8.01 -8.82
CA ASN A 135 4.12 -9.41 -9.21
C ASN A 135 4.69 -9.58 -10.63
N LYS A 136 5.95 -10.02 -10.75
CA LYS A 136 6.64 -10.23 -12.05
C LYS A 136 6.00 -11.30 -12.94
N ARG A 137 5.12 -12.15 -12.40
CA ARG A 137 4.52 -13.29 -13.12
C ARG A 137 3.25 -12.93 -13.88
N ALA A 138 2.68 -11.75 -13.64
CA ALA A 138 1.39 -11.37 -14.21
C ALA A 138 1.32 -9.87 -14.49
N GLY A 139 0.35 -9.51 -15.33
CA GLY A 139 0.03 -8.12 -15.66
C GLY A 139 0.90 -7.53 -16.76
N ILE A 140 0.55 -6.30 -17.13
CA ILE A 140 1.26 -5.48 -18.10
C ILE A 140 2.31 -4.62 -17.39
N THR A 141 3.35 -4.25 -18.11
CA THR A 141 4.42 -3.39 -17.62
C THR A 141 4.09 -1.90 -17.81
N ALA A 142 4.83 -1.02 -17.16
CA ALA A 142 4.74 0.42 -17.42
C ALA A 142 5.10 0.76 -18.88
N ALA A 143 6.02 -0.01 -19.48
CA ALA A 143 6.36 0.12 -20.89
C ALA A 143 5.15 -0.19 -21.80
N ASP A 144 4.39 -1.25 -21.50
CA ASP A 144 3.19 -1.61 -22.26
C ASP A 144 2.13 -0.50 -22.15
N ILE A 145 1.92 0.06 -20.97
CA ILE A 145 0.99 1.20 -20.78
C ILE A 145 1.39 2.38 -21.67
N LEU A 146 2.66 2.76 -21.69
CA LEU A 146 3.14 3.90 -22.47
C LEU A 146 3.06 3.66 -23.98
N ASN A 147 3.28 2.41 -24.42
CA ASN A 147 3.31 2.05 -25.83
C ASN A 147 1.91 1.76 -26.40
N ASP A 148 1.00 1.17 -25.61
CA ASP A 148 -0.24 0.58 -26.13
C ASP A 148 -1.51 1.36 -25.78
N TYR A 149 -1.53 2.10 -24.64
CA TYR A 149 -2.72 2.85 -24.26
C TYR A 149 -2.97 4.00 -25.23
N ASP A 150 -4.25 4.28 -25.52
CA ASP A 150 -4.64 5.48 -26.23
C ASP A 150 -4.36 6.76 -25.43
N GLU A 151 -4.40 7.91 -26.13
CA GLU A 151 -4.06 9.21 -25.53
C GLU A 151 -5.03 9.58 -24.40
N GLU A 152 -6.32 9.26 -24.55
CA GLU A 152 -7.34 9.60 -23.56
C GLU A 152 -7.11 8.82 -22.26
N ARG A 153 -6.92 7.51 -22.36
CA ARG A 153 -6.63 6.65 -21.22
C ARG A 153 -5.33 7.03 -20.50
N LEU A 154 -4.27 7.36 -21.27
CA LEU A 154 -3.03 7.88 -20.70
C LEU A 154 -3.27 9.18 -19.93
N ALA A 155 -4.02 10.12 -20.53
CA ALA A 155 -4.34 11.38 -19.87
C ALA A 155 -5.13 11.17 -18.58
N ASP A 156 -6.07 10.22 -18.58
CA ASP A 156 -6.90 9.89 -17.41
C ASP A 156 -6.07 9.33 -16.26
N ILE A 157 -5.22 8.33 -16.49
CA ILE A 157 -4.38 7.78 -15.41
C ILE A 157 -3.41 8.82 -14.86
N LEU A 158 -2.84 9.67 -15.72
CA LEU A 158 -1.94 10.74 -15.29
C LEU A 158 -2.68 11.82 -14.47
N TYR A 159 -3.93 12.08 -14.79
CA TYR A 159 -4.76 13.01 -14.04
C TYR A 159 -5.27 12.41 -12.74
N LEU A 160 -5.86 11.21 -12.79
CA LEU A 160 -6.51 10.56 -11.66
C LEU A 160 -5.50 10.07 -10.62
N TYR A 161 -4.42 9.42 -11.07
CA TYR A 161 -3.44 8.78 -10.18
C TYR A 161 -2.19 9.63 -9.94
N GLY A 162 -1.82 10.45 -10.91
CA GLY A 162 -0.68 11.37 -10.80
C GLY A 162 -1.05 12.77 -10.30
N GLU A 163 -2.34 13.13 -10.30
CA GLU A 163 -2.79 14.50 -10.02
C GLU A 163 -2.02 15.55 -10.85
N LEU A 164 -1.67 15.19 -12.11
CA LEU A 164 -0.91 16.04 -13.02
C LEU A 164 -1.86 16.95 -13.81
N LYS A 165 -1.78 18.26 -13.56
CA LYS A 165 -2.64 19.25 -14.25
C LYS A 165 -2.45 19.29 -15.77
N GLN A 166 -1.27 18.90 -16.26
CA GLN A 166 -0.92 18.88 -17.68
C GLN A 166 -1.06 17.49 -18.32
N SER A 167 -1.83 16.58 -17.70
CA SER A 167 -1.96 15.18 -18.10
C SER A 167 -2.23 15.00 -19.60
N ARG A 168 -3.16 15.76 -20.20
CA ARG A 168 -3.48 15.70 -21.64
C ARG A 168 -2.28 16.05 -22.52
N ARG A 169 -1.54 17.12 -22.15
CA ARG A 169 -0.35 17.54 -22.92
C ARG A 169 0.77 16.53 -22.83
N ILE A 170 0.97 15.93 -21.66
CA ILE A 170 1.95 14.88 -21.42
C ILE A 170 1.57 13.62 -22.20
N ALA A 171 0.30 13.19 -22.14
CA ALA A 171 -0.21 12.03 -22.88
C ALA A 171 -0.01 12.19 -24.39
N SER A 172 -0.38 13.35 -24.94
CA SER A 172 -0.18 13.66 -26.36
C SER A 172 1.30 13.60 -26.78
N ALA A 173 2.21 14.11 -25.93
CA ALA A 173 3.65 14.03 -26.18
C ALA A 173 4.15 12.58 -26.16
N ILE A 174 3.67 11.77 -25.22
CA ILE A 174 4.01 10.33 -25.11
C ILE A 174 3.56 9.60 -26.39
N VAL A 175 2.30 9.78 -26.81
CA VAL A 175 1.74 9.14 -28.01
C VAL A 175 2.51 9.54 -29.27
N LYS A 176 2.87 10.82 -29.40
CA LYS A 176 3.70 11.29 -30.50
C LYS A 176 5.11 10.69 -30.49
N ALA A 177 5.74 10.65 -29.33
CA ALA A 177 7.13 10.17 -29.19
C ALA A 177 7.24 8.66 -29.46
N ARG A 178 6.27 7.83 -28.99
CA ARG A 178 6.30 6.37 -29.23
C ARG A 178 6.19 6.00 -30.71
N GLY A 179 5.63 6.86 -31.53
CA GLY A 179 5.63 6.67 -33.00
C GLY A 179 7.02 6.73 -33.62
N GLN A 180 8.00 7.32 -32.95
CA GLN A 180 9.40 7.39 -33.39
C GLN A 180 10.28 6.36 -32.69
N LYS A 181 10.09 6.14 -31.39
CA LYS A 181 10.85 5.21 -30.55
C LYS A 181 9.97 4.65 -29.44
N THR A 182 9.88 3.32 -29.35
CA THR A 182 9.16 2.64 -28.26
C THR A 182 9.82 2.89 -26.92
N TYR A 183 9.00 3.07 -25.86
CA TYR A 183 9.45 3.17 -24.48
C TYR A 183 9.93 1.82 -23.97
N LYS A 184 11.14 1.77 -23.42
CA LYS A 184 11.72 0.57 -22.82
C LYS A 184 12.29 0.85 -21.44
N THR A 185 12.93 2.02 -21.27
CA THR A 185 13.62 2.39 -20.03
C THR A 185 13.04 3.65 -19.41
N THR A 186 13.33 3.85 -18.13
CA THR A 186 12.99 5.07 -17.41
C THR A 186 13.51 6.31 -18.11
N ASN A 187 14.72 6.23 -18.72
CA ASN A 187 15.31 7.35 -19.44
C ASN A 187 14.55 7.73 -20.72
N ASP A 188 13.97 6.75 -21.43
CA ASP A 188 13.11 7.03 -22.60
C ASP A 188 11.91 7.89 -22.18
N LEU A 189 11.28 7.58 -21.03
CA LEU A 189 10.16 8.36 -20.50
C LEU A 189 10.62 9.74 -20.04
N LEU A 190 11.68 9.83 -19.24
CA LEU A 190 12.19 11.10 -18.71
C LEU A 190 12.49 12.10 -19.82
N THR A 191 13.18 11.69 -20.89
CA THR A 191 13.47 12.55 -22.04
C THR A 191 12.21 13.18 -22.64
N THR A 192 11.09 12.46 -22.63
CA THR A 192 9.81 12.96 -23.18
C THR A 192 9.10 13.92 -22.22
N ILE A 193 9.13 13.65 -20.91
CA ILE A 193 8.29 14.38 -19.92
C ILE A 193 8.98 15.55 -19.27
N GLU A 194 10.33 15.57 -19.16
CA GLU A 194 11.09 16.65 -18.57
C GLU A 194 10.68 18.06 -19.04
N PRO A 195 10.43 18.32 -20.34
CA PRO A 195 10.05 19.65 -20.80
C PRO A 195 8.72 20.18 -20.23
N PHE A 196 7.89 19.32 -19.65
CA PHE A 196 6.59 19.69 -19.09
C PHE A 196 6.70 20.11 -17.61
N PHE A 197 7.82 19.85 -16.95
CA PHE A 197 8.00 20.08 -15.54
C PHE A 197 8.87 21.31 -15.28
N GLN A 198 8.44 22.14 -14.33
CA GLN A 198 9.22 23.30 -13.88
C GLN A 198 10.35 22.83 -12.97
N ARG A 199 11.57 23.34 -13.15
CA ARG A 199 12.77 22.99 -12.35
C ARG A 199 12.51 22.95 -10.84
N ALA A 200 11.74 23.90 -10.31
CA ALA A 200 11.41 23.97 -8.88
C ALA A 200 10.52 22.83 -8.38
N ARG A 201 9.78 22.15 -9.26
CA ARG A 201 8.83 21.05 -8.95
C ARG A 201 9.12 19.75 -9.66
N GLU A 202 10.12 19.72 -10.49
CA GLU A 202 10.48 18.63 -11.39
C GLU A 202 10.48 17.28 -10.69
N LYS A 203 11.24 17.10 -9.63
CA LYS A 203 11.31 15.85 -8.86
C LYS A 203 9.94 15.42 -8.31
N LYS A 204 9.12 16.38 -7.87
CA LYS A 204 7.78 16.10 -7.34
C LYS A 204 6.83 15.65 -8.44
N ASP A 205 6.88 16.31 -9.59
CA ASP A 205 5.99 15.99 -10.72
C ASP A 205 6.44 14.69 -11.41
N MET A 206 7.76 14.41 -11.48
CA MET A 206 8.28 13.11 -11.88
C MET A 206 7.81 11.98 -10.94
N ALA A 207 7.89 12.18 -9.63
CA ALA A 207 7.39 11.20 -8.67
C ALA A 207 5.90 10.89 -8.88
N LYS A 208 5.10 11.90 -9.20
CA LYS A 208 3.67 11.73 -9.52
C LYS A 208 3.44 10.98 -10.84
N MET A 209 4.29 11.20 -11.82
CA MET A 209 4.24 10.45 -13.08
C MET A 209 4.50 8.96 -12.85
N PHE A 210 5.56 8.64 -12.11
CA PHE A 210 5.90 7.27 -11.76
C PHE A 210 4.84 6.62 -10.85
N GLN A 211 4.27 7.39 -9.91
CA GLN A 211 3.13 6.96 -9.09
C GLN A 211 1.93 6.58 -9.96
N ALA A 212 1.58 7.39 -10.97
CA ALA A 212 0.45 7.12 -11.83
C ALA A 212 0.60 5.80 -12.60
N LEU A 213 1.78 5.58 -13.20
CA LEU A 213 2.09 4.35 -13.91
C LEU A 213 2.06 3.13 -12.96
N ARG A 214 2.69 3.25 -11.80
CA ARG A 214 2.73 2.18 -10.80
C ARG A 214 1.35 1.76 -10.33
N ILE A 215 0.50 2.74 -10.02
CA ILE A 215 -0.88 2.48 -9.59
C ILE A 215 -1.66 1.74 -10.68
N GLU A 216 -1.51 2.15 -11.94
CA GLU A 216 -2.19 1.49 -13.08
C GLU A 216 -1.65 0.08 -13.30
N VAL A 217 -0.31 -0.11 -13.33
CA VAL A 217 0.34 -1.42 -13.52
C VAL A 217 -0.13 -2.44 -12.49
N ASN A 218 -0.24 -2.03 -11.22
CA ASN A 218 -0.52 -2.93 -10.10
C ASN A 218 -2.00 -2.92 -9.67
N HIS A 219 -2.84 -2.12 -10.33
CA HIS A 219 -4.26 -1.94 -9.96
C HIS A 219 -4.44 -1.61 -8.47
N GLU A 220 -3.56 -0.75 -7.93
CA GLU A 220 -3.46 -0.51 -6.49
C GLU A 220 -4.76 0.03 -5.88
N MET A 221 -5.46 0.91 -6.59
CA MET A 221 -6.70 1.50 -6.08
C MET A 221 -7.85 0.50 -6.03
N ASP A 222 -7.94 -0.42 -7.00
CA ASP A 222 -8.94 -1.48 -7.00
C ASP A 222 -8.65 -2.50 -5.90
N ALA A 223 -7.38 -2.89 -5.77
CA ALA A 223 -6.94 -3.80 -4.71
C ALA A 223 -7.22 -3.22 -3.31
N LEU A 224 -6.92 -1.93 -3.10
CA LEU A 224 -7.23 -1.24 -1.84
C LEU A 224 -8.72 -1.21 -1.55
N LYS A 225 -9.55 -0.90 -2.55
CA LYS A 225 -11.02 -0.91 -2.43
C LYS A 225 -11.52 -2.29 -1.99
N GLU A 226 -11.11 -3.35 -2.68
CA GLU A 226 -11.52 -4.73 -2.39
C GLU A 226 -11.06 -5.17 -0.99
N MET A 227 -9.85 -4.84 -0.59
CA MET A 227 -9.32 -5.11 0.74
C MET A 227 -10.11 -4.40 1.84
N LEU A 228 -10.39 -3.09 1.69
CA LEU A 228 -11.14 -2.32 2.67
C LEU A 228 -12.58 -2.83 2.83
N MET A 229 -13.21 -3.25 1.73
CA MET A 229 -14.54 -3.87 1.78
C MET A 229 -14.49 -5.23 2.51
N ALA A 230 -13.51 -6.06 2.18
CA ALA A 230 -13.29 -7.34 2.84
C ALA A 230 -12.98 -7.16 4.34
N ALA A 231 -12.13 -6.21 4.71
CA ALA A 231 -11.83 -5.88 6.11
C ALA A 231 -13.08 -5.43 6.87
N THR A 232 -13.95 -4.64 6.22
CA THR A 232 -15.21 -4.19 6.83
C THR A 232 -16.14 -5.36 7.17
N GLU A 233 -16.15 -6.41 6.36
CA GLU A 233 -16.95 -7.61 6.59
C GLU A 233 -16.32 -8.57 7.62
N LEU A 234 -15.00 -8.77 7.53
CA LEU A 234 -14.28 -9.76 8.34
C LEU A 234 -14.00 -9.29 9.77
N LEU A 235 -13.83 -7.98 9.99
CA LEU A 235 -13.59 -7.47 11.35
C LEU A 235 -14.80 -7.74 12.24
N ARG A 236 -14.56 -8.40 13.38
CA ARG A 236 -15.58 -8.55 14.43
C ARG A 236 -15.86 -7.23 15.13
N PRO A 237 -16.99 -7.08 15.82
CA PRO A 237 -17.21 -5.94 16.71
C PRO A 237 -16.06 -5.78 17.70
N GLY A 238 -15.53 -4.56 17.84
CA GLY A 238 -14.34 -4.25 18.63
C GLY A 238 -13.00 -4.47 17.90
N GLY A 239 -13.01 -5.17 16.76
CA GLY A 239 -11.82 -5.38 15.94
C GLY A 239 -11.30 -4.08 15.33
N ARG A 240 -10.00 -4.01 15.07
CA ARG A 240 -9.29 -2.79 14.68
C ARG A 240 -8.80 -2.84 13.23
N LEU A 241 -9.00 -1.72 12.52
CA LEU A 241 -8.42 -1.46 11.21
C LEU A 241 -7.36 -0.37 11.35
N SER A 242 -6.09 -0.72 11.13
CA SER A 242 -4.92 0.16 11.22
C SER A 242 -4.28 0.29 9.84
N VAL A 243 -4.33 1.49 9.22
CA VAL A 243 -3.89 1.68 7.83
C VAL A 243 -2.96 2.87 7.72
N ILE A 244 -1.74 2.63 7.21
CA ILE A 244 -0.75 3.63 6.84
C ILE A 244 -0.87 3.88 5.33
N THR A 245 -0.93 5.14 4.94
CA THR A 245 -1.05 5.59 3.54
C THR A 245 0.06 6.59 3.21
N TYR A 246 0.47 6.67 1.95
CA TYR A 246 1.58 7.55 1.52
C TYR A 246 1.18 8.61 0.51
N HIS A 247 0.01 8.49 -0.10
CA HIS A 247 -0.50 9.51 -1.03
C HIS A 247 -1.98 9.83 -0.80
N SER A 248 -2.43 10.95 -1.40
CA SER A 248 -3.76 11.53 -1.22
C SER A 248 -4.91 10.58 -1.58
N LEU A 249 -4.75 9.75 -2.60
CA LEU A 249 -5.80 8.84 -3.09
C LEU A 249 -6.08 7.73 -2.09
N GLU A 250 -5.02 7.08 -1.58
CA GLU A 250 -5.13 6.08 -0.52
C GLU A 250 -5.78 6.69 0.73
N ASP A 251 -5.23 7.81 1.22
CA ASP A 251 -5.70 8.48 2.42
C ASP A 251 -7.18 8.88 2.32
N LYS A 252 -7.62 9.34 1.13
CA LYS A 252 -9.01 9.68 0.86
C LYS A 252 -9.91 8.46 0.96
N MET A 253 -9.52 7.34 0.34
CA MET A 253 -10.31 6.10 0.33
C MET A 253 -10.44 5.50 1.72
N VAL A 254 -9.33 5.39 2.46
CA VAL A 254 -9.30 4.90 3.84
C VAL A 254 -10.13 5.81 4.77
N LYS A 255 -9.96 7.13 4.67
CA LYS A 255 -10.77 8.09 5.43
C LYS A 255 -12.26 7.92 5.14
N ASN A 256 -12.64 7.74 3.88
CA ASN A 256 -14.04 7.61 3.48
C ASN A 256 -14.67 6.36 4.08
N ILE A 257 -14.04 5.19 3.93
CA ILE A 257 -14.58 3.93 4.48
C ILE A 257 -14.74 4.01 6.01
N MET A 258 -13.74 4.56 6.72
CA MET A 258 -13.75 4.68 8.16
C MET A 258 -14.79 5.69 8.68
N LYS A 259 -15.05 6.77 7.94
CA LYS A 259 -15.97 7.84 8.36
C LYS A 259 -17.40 7.65 7.90
N SER A 260 -17.62 7.15 6.70
CA SER A 260 -18.93 7.06 6.06
C SER A 260 -19.33 5.65 5.64
N GLY A 261 -18.50 4.64 5.94
CA GLY A 261 -18.79 3.25 5.62
C GLY A 261 -18.79 2.90 4.13
N ASN A 262 -18.36 3.82 3.28
CA ASN A 262 -18.25 3.59 1.82
C ASN A 262 -17.06 4.32 1.21
N ILE A 263 -16.61 3.83 0.07
CA ILE A 263 -15.41 4.32 -0.64
C ILE A 263 -15.60 5.74 -1.20
N GLU A 264 -16.82 6.07 -1.61
CA GLU A 264 -17.17 7.35 -2.21
C GLU A 264 -17.20 8.50 -1.19
N GLY A 265 -17.29 8.19 0.11
CA GLY A 265 -17.40 9.16 1.18
C GLY A 265 -18.80 9.78 1.28
N LYS A 266 -19.83 9.12 0.72
CA LYS A 266 -21.22 9.56 0.83
C LYS A 266 -21.72 9.29 2.23
N VAL A 267 -22.10 10.35 2.92
CA VAL A 267 -22.66 10.26 4.27
C VAL A 267 -24.12 9.81 4.18
N LYS A 268 -24.43 8.68 4.83
CA LYS A 268 -25.81 8.27 5.13
C LYS A 268 -26.09 8.59 6.59
N GLN A 269 -27.26 9.10 6.84
CA GLN A 269 -27.72 9.44 8.20
C GLN A 269 -29.05 8.74 8.49
N ASP A 270 -29.21 8.31 9.74
CA ASP A 270 -30.48 7.84 10.26
C ASP A 270 -31.48 9.02 10.45
N PHE A 271 -32.69 8.71 10.90
CA PHE A 271 -33.72 9.70 11.17
C PHE A 271 -33.29 10.75 12.22
N PHE A 272 -32.35 10.41 13.09
CA PHE A 272 -31.81 11.28 14.14
C PHE A 272 -30.55 12.06 13.71
N GLY A 273 -30.15 11.96 12.46
CA GLY A 273 -28.96 12.64 11.93
C GLY A 273 -27.61 11.96 12.28
N ARG A 274 -27.65 10.75 12.85
CA ARG A 274 -26.44 9.98 13.15
C ARG A 274 -25.90 9.37 11.88
N ILE A 275 -24.57 9.43 11.70
CA ILE A 275 -23.89 8.84 10.53
C ILE A 275 -23.92 7.32 10.65
N GLU A 276 -24.51 6.67 9.64
CA GLU A 276 -24.44 5.22 9.47
C GLU A 276 -23.05 4.83 8.96
N THR A 277 -22.20 4.37 9.85
CA THR A 277 -20.88 3.85 9.51
C THR A 277 -20.57 2.63 10.37
N PRO A 278 -19.96 1.57 9.78
CA PRO A 278 -19.56 0.38 10.52
C PRO A 278 -18.39 0.62 11.47
N PHE A 279 -17.78 1.81 11.43
CA PHE A 279 -16.59 2.11 12.19
C PHE A 279 -16.77 3.28 13.16
N ARG A 280 -16.03 3.23 14.27
CA ARG A 280 -15.74 4.32 15.18
C ARG A 280 -14.26 4.68 15.03
N LEU A 281 -13.95 5.94 14.76
CA LEU A 281 -12.55 6.39 14.70
C LEU A 281 -11.92 6.27 16.09
N VAL A 282 -10.73 5.67 16.16
CA VAL A 282 -9.93 5.61 17.39
C VAL A 282 -9.21 6.93 17.60
N ASN A 283 -8.71 7.51 16.51
CA ASN A 283 -8.09 8.82 16.52
C ASN A 283 -8.81 9.77 15.54
N ASN A 284 -9.19 10.96 16.02
CA ASN A 284 -9.87 11.96 15.19
C ASN A 284 -8.90 12.65 14.21
N LYS A 285 -7.65 12.83 14.63
CA LYS A 285 -6.57 13.39 13.80
C LYS A 285 -5.73 12.25 13.25
N VAL A 286 -5.27 12.40 12.01
CA VAL A 286 -4.30 11.49 11.41
C VAL A 286 -3.02 11.49 12.24
N ILE A 287 -2.43 10.32 12.45
CA ILE A 287 -1.11 10.17 13.07
C ILE A 287 -0.07 10.25 11.95
N THR A 288 0.98 11.02 12.17
CA THR A 288 2.12 11.19 11.26
C THR A 288 3.41 10.92 12.01
N ALA A 289 4.44 10.51 11.29
CA ALA A 289 5.74 10.23 11.86
C ALA A 289 6.33 11.45 12.61
N SER A 290 6.99 11.20 13.71
CA SER A 290 7.73 12.20 14.47
C SER A 290 8.89 12.77 13.66
N ASN A 291 9.42 13.93 14.06
CA ASN A 291 10.60 14.50 13.41
C ASN A 291 11.80 13.55 13.48
N ASP A 292 12.01 12.90 14.62
CA ASP A 292 13.10 11.93 14.82
C ASP A 292 12.96 10.70 13.90
N GLU A 293 11.74 10.24 13.68
CA GLU A 293 11.47 9.15 12.74
C GLU A 293 11.71 9.61 11.29
N GLN A 294 11.27 10.83 10.93
CA GLN A 294 11.48 11.38 9.59
C GLN A 294 12.96 11.62 9.26
N GLU A 295 13.79 11.91 10.25
CA GLU A 295 15.24 12.03 10.10
C GLU A 295 15.89 10.68 9.86
N ARG A 296 15.50 9.65 10.64
CA ARG A 296 16.01 8.29 10.51
C ARG A 296 15.46 7.56 9.30
N ASN A 297 14.19 7.78 8.96
CA ASN A 297 13.50 7.17 7.84
C ASN A 297 12.77 8.25 7.00
N PRO A 298 13.44 8.87 6.01
CA PRO A 298 12.83 9.93 5.18
C PRO A 298 11.54 9.51 4.45
N ARG A 299 11.28 8.21 4.29
CA ARG A 299 10.06 7.68 3.66
C ARG A 299 8.83 7.88 4.53
N SER A 300 9.00 7.98 5.84
CA SER A 300 7.91 8.25 6.79
C SER A 300 7.30 9.66 6.66
N ARG A 301 7.96 10.60 5.95
CA ARG A 301 7.50 11.99 5.80
C ARG A 301 6.10 12.13 5.22
N SER A 302 5.70 11.24 4.32
CA SER A 302 4.37 11.26 3.71
C SER A 302 3.38 10.31 4.38
N ALA A 303 3.84 9.51 5.33
CA ALA A 303 3.03 8.51 6.01
C ALA A 303 1.91 9.15 6.84
N LYS A 304 0.73 8.55 6.74
CA LYS A 304 -0.47 8.93 7.48
C LYS A 304 -1.16 7.68 8.00
N LEU A 305 -1.16 7.50 9.30
CA LEU A 305 -1.84 6.39 9.95
C LEU A 305 -3.26 6.79 10.37
N ARG A 306 -4.21 5.95 10.02
CA ARG A 306 -5.61 6.01 10.47
C ARG A 306 -5.99 4.70 11.14
N ILE A 307 -6.68 4.83 12.27
CA ILE A 307 -7.14 3.70 13.07
C ILE A 307 -8.64 3.82 13.31
N ALA A 308 -9.37 2.75 13.06
CA ALA A 308 -10.79 2.66 13.35
C ALA A 308 -11.15 1.32 14.00
N GLU A 309 -12.18 1.34 14.81
CA GLU A 309 -12.74 0.17 15.48
C GLU A 309 -14.07 -0.20 14.87
N LYS A 310 -14.30 -1.46 14.61
CA LYS A 310 -15.57 -1.99 14.14
C LYS A 310 -16.62 -1.86 15.23
N LYS A 311 -17.75 -1.22 14.91
CA LYS A 311 -18.90 -1.14 15.82
C LYS A 311 -19.60 -2.49 15.94
N ALA A 312 -20.27 -2.73 17.06
CA ALA A 312 -21.29 -3.76 17.14
C ALA A 312 -22.44 -3.42 16.18
N ASN A 313 -23.02 -4.42 15.55
CA ASN A 313 -24.27 -4.23 14.83
C ASN A 313 -25.34 -3.92 15.88
N GLU A 314 -25.91 -2.72 15.83
CA GLU A 314 -27.08 -2.34 16.64
C GLU A 314 -28.34 -3.05 16.15
#